data_4124b7d8ab45d32b529a685b20f5125f
#
_entry.id   4124b7d8ab45d32b529a685b20f5125f
#
_cell.length_a   1.000
_cell.length_b   1.000
_cell.length_c   1.000
_cell.angle_alpha   90.00
_cell.angle_beta   90.00
_cell.angle_gamma   90.00
#
_symmetry.space_group_name_H-M   'P 1'
#
loop_
_entity.id
_entity.type
_entity.pdbx_description
1 polymer ?
#
loop_
_entity_poly.entity_id
_entity_poly.type
_entity_poly.pdbx_seq_one_letter_code
_entity_poly.pdbx_strand_id
1 'polypeptide(L)'
;EGSADYRYFSDPDLPNMIIDQEFIKNSKKKIQNLPTDKRKTLKESGLSLSDSNYLDKGEKWLYDLYLSTVENTKDSKSTFNFLTGELQGQMRKAEIDKLPEWVDSEKLANLINLFETNEVSFTSAKDILAKLLGEDIDPKSYASENNLIQSSDDKEIRALVTSVVKDNQDIVERLE
;
A
#
# COMPACT_ATOMS: atom_id res chain seq x y z
N GLU A 1 9.15 58.24 5.12
CA GLU A 1 9.61 57.48 6.32
C GLU A 1 10.59 56.42 5.84
N GLY A 2 11.88 56.64 6.16
CA GLY A 2 12.92 55.70 5.79
C GLY A 2 13.15 54.66 6.89
N SER A 3 13.68 53.49 6.52
CA SER A 3 14.04 52.39 7.42
C SER A 3 14.96 52.82 8.60
N ALA A 4 15.58 53.97 8.51
CA ALA A 4 16.43 54.55 9.58
C ALA A 4 15.64 55.17 10.75
N ASP A 5 14.34 55.43 10.58
CA ASP A 5 13.49 55.99 11.64
C ASP A 5 13.03 54.97 12.69
N TYR A 6 13.17 53.66 12.37
CA TYR A 6 12.83 52.58 13.30
C TYR A 6 14.04 52.21 14.14
N ARG A 7 14.02 52.59 15.44
CA ARG A 7 15.00 52.16 16.41
C ARG A 7 14.60 50.79 16.95
N TYR A 8 15.22 49.73 16.42
CA TYR A 8 15.03 48.38 16.91
C TYR A 8 15.78 48.19 18.24
N PHE A 9 15.11 48.09 19.31
CA PHE A 9 15.66 47.69 20.61
C PHE A 9 15.34 46.23 20.82
N SER A 10 16.26 45.49 21.46
CA SER A 10 15.94 44.17 21.98
C SER A 10 14.78 44.32 23.01
N ASP A 11 13.75 43.50 22.88
CA ASP A 11 12.67 43.49 23.85
C ASP A 11 13.25 43.04 25.20
N PRO A 12 13.09 43.82 26.27
CA PRO A 12 13.66 43.48 27.57
C PRO A 12 13.04 42.26 28.21
N ASP A 13 11.82 41.87 27.76
CA ASP A 13 11.09 40.72 28.27
C ASP A 13 11.43 39.43 27.52
N LEU A 14 12.17 39.54 26.41
CA LEU A 14 12.59 38.35 25.60
C LEU A 14 14.10 38.13 25.81
N PRO A 15 14.48 37.03 26.48
CA PRO A 15 15.88 36.66 26.59
C PRO A 15 16.48 36.29 25.23
N ASN A 16 17.77 36.56 25.04
CA ASN A 16 18.46 36.18 23.84
C ASN A 16 18.41 34.67 23.64
N MET A 17 17.85 34.23 22.52
CA MET A 17 17.86 32.83 22.13
C MET A 17 19.21 32.47 21.50
N ILE A 18 19.96 31.61 22.18
CA ILE A 18 21.24 31.11 21.66
C ILE A 18 20.94 29.89 20.83
N ILE A 19 21.11 30.01 19.50
CA ILE A 19 21.01 28.91 18.57
C ILE A 19 22.41 28.34 18.38
N ASP A 20 22.71 27.28 19.13
CA ASP A 20 24.00 26.58 18.99
C ASP A 20 23.95 25.51 17.90
N GLN A 21 25.14 24.96 17.60
CA GLN A 21 25.29 23.93 16.56
C GLN A 21 24.54 22.63 16.93
N GLU A 22 24.38 22.36 18.20
CA GLU A 22 23.63 21.18 18.68
C GLU A 22 22.12 21.35 18.45
N PHE A 23 21.57 22.52 18.74
CA PHE A 23 20.18 22.86 18.44
C PHE A 23 19.89 22.74 16.94
N ILE A 24 20.79 23.25 16.07
CA ILE A 24 20.67 23.15 14.61
C ILE A 24 20.69 21.67 14.18
N LYS A 25 21.63 20.89 14.72
CA LYS A 25 21.76 19.46 14.39
C LYS A 25 20.53 18.65 14.80
N ASN A 26 20.02 18.93 16.00
CA ASN A 26 18.82 18.27 16.52
C ASN A 26 17.56 18.69 15.75
N SER A 27 17.44 19.96 15.38
CA SER A 27 16.37 20.46 14.54
C SER A 27 16.40 19.84 13.15
N LYS A 28 17.57 19.74 12.51
CA LYS A 28 17.73 19.05 11.21
C LYS A 28 17.31 17.60 11.26
N LYS A 29 17.58 16.88 12.36
CA LYS A 29 17.12 15.49 12.55
C LYS A 29 15.60 15.37 12.69
N LYS A 30 14.95 16.41 13.20
CA LYS A 30 13.48 16.46 13.39
C LYS A 30 12.75 16.93 12.13
N ILE A 31 13.43 17.55 11.18
CA ILE A 31 12.86 17.90 9.88
C ILE A 31 12.62 16.59 9.15
N GLN A 32 11.38 16.14 9.19
CA GLN A 32 10.93 15.03 8.35
C GLN A 32 10.93 15.50 6.89
N ASN A 33 11.05 14.55 5.97
CA ASN A 33 11.11 14.81 4.53
C ASN A 33 10.15 15.91 4.11
N LEU A 34 10.68 16.93 3.44
CA LEU A 34 9.88 18.01 2.87
C LEU A 34 8.89 17.42 1.85
N PRO A 35 7.74 18.08 1.57
CA PRO A 35 6.80 17.62 0.55
C PRO A 35 7.46 17.36 -0.81
N THR A 36 8.48 18.15 -1.17
CA THR A 36 9.29 17.95 -2.37
C THR A 36 10.07 16.64 -2.38
N ASP A 37 10.63 16.25 -1.23
CA ASP A 37 11.39 15.01 -1.09
C ASP A 37 10.45 13.81 -1.11
N LYS A 38 9.29 13.91 -0.44
CA LYS A 38 8.26 12.88 -0.47
C LYS A 38 7.79 12.58 -1.89
N ARG A 39 7.49 13.62 -2.69
CA ARG A 39 7.08 13.45 -4.09
C ARG A 39 8.18 12.85 -4.95
N LYS A 40 9.43 13.21 -4.69
CA LYS A 40 10.56 12.64 -5.39
C LYS A 40 10.67 11.15 -5.11
N THR A 41 10.62 10.73 -3.86
CA THR A 41 10.64 9.32 -3.44
C THR A 41 9.48 8.53 -4.07
N LEU A 42 8.26 9.07 -4.05
CA LEU A 42 7.09 8.43 -4.66
C LEU A 42 7.24 8.31 -6.19
N LYS A 43 7.81 9.31 -6.85
CA LYS A 43 8.08 9.26 -8.28
C LYS A 43 9.17 8.24 -8.62
N GLU A 44 10.20 8.14 -7.79
CA GLU A 44 11.27 7.14 -7.93
C GLU A 44 10.75 5.72 -7.73
N SER A 45 9.70 5.52 -6.93
CA SER A 45 9.01 4.23 -6.81
C SER A 45 8.14 3.86 -8.03
N GLY A 46 8.02 4.73 -9.03
CA GLY A 46 7.29 4.46 -10.28
C GLY A 46 5.84 4.94 -10.30
N LEU A 47 5.37 5.68 -9.29
CA LEU A 47 4.03 6.23 -9.27
C LEU A 47 3.85 7.41 -10.23
N SER A 48 2.63 7.54 -10.76
CA SER A 48 2.22 8.73 -11.51
C SER A 48 2.21 9.98 -10.64
N LEU A 49 2.25 11.16 -11.27
CA LEU A 49 2.20 12.43 -10.54
C LEU A 49 0.88 12.59 -9.75
N SER A 50 -0.24 12.12 -10.30
CA SER A 50 -1.55 12.17 -9.65
C SER A 50 -1.58 11.30 -8.39
N ASP A 51 -1.08 10.06 -8.48
CA ASP A 51 -1.05 9.12 -7.37
C ASP A 51 -0.08 9.57 -6.27
N SER A 52 1.08 10.10 -6.67
CA SER A 52 2.04 10.72 -5.75
C SER A 52 1.44 11.89 -4.99
N ASN A 53 0.67 12.75 -5.67
CA ASN A 53 -0.04 13.87 -5.03
C ASN A 53 -1.14 13.39 -4.07
N TYR A 54 -1.81 12.26 -4.37
CA TYR A 54 -2.79 11.66 -3.49
C TYR A 54 -2.17 11.23 -2.16
N LEU A 55 -1.05 10.51 -2.20
CA LEU A 55 -0.33 10.08 -1.00
C LEU A 55 0.33 11.24 -0.24
N ASP A 56 0.88 12.24 -0.95
CA ASP A 56 1.53 13.40 -0.32
C ASP A 56 0.53 14.27 0.46
N LYS A 57 -0.70 14.41 -0.05
CA LYS A 57 -1.77 15.18 0.60
C LYS A 57 -2.63 14.35 1.57
N GLY A 58 -2.51 13.03 1.49
CA GLY A 58 -3.25 12.09 2.31
C GLY A 58 -2.69 11.94 3.72
N GLU A 59 -3.19 10.93 4.41
CA GLU A 59 -2.76 10.64 5.76
C GLU A 59 -1.34 10.07 5.79
N LYS A 60 -0.55 10.49 6.78
CA LYS A 60 0.85 10.09 6.91
C LYS A 60 1.01 8.57 7.00
N TRP A 61 0.12 7.88 7.72
CA TRP A 61 0.21 6.43 7.88
C TRP A 61 0.10 5.68 6.55
N LEU A 62 -0.73 6.17 5.62
CA LEU A 62 -0.90 5.56 4.30
C LEU A 62 0.34 5.77 3.42
N TYR A 63 0.96 6.96 3.51
CA TYR A 63 2.22 7.25 2.84
C TYR A 63 3.35 6.33 3.34
N ASP A 64 3.50 6.22 4.67
CA ASP A 64 4.53 5.39 5.29
C ASP A 64 4.30 3.90 4.98
N LEU A 65 3.05 3.44 5.03
CA LEU A 65 2.66 2.08 4.67
C LEU A 65 2.94 1.77 3.20
N TYR A 66 2.61 2.70 2.28
CA TYR A 66 2.89 2.51 0.87
C TYR A 66 4.38 2.32 0.61
N LEU A 67 5.24 3.19 1.18
CA LEU A 67 6.69 3.10 0.98
C LEU A 67 7.24 1.76 1.48
N SER A 68 6.84 1.33 2.67
CA SER A 68 7.33 0.07 3.22
C SER A 68 6.76 -1.17 2.48
N THR A 69 5.58 -1.06 1.90
CA THR A 69 4.97 -2.17 1.14
C THR A 69 5.57 -2.29 -0.26
N VAL A 70 5.78 -1.16 -0.95
CA VAL A 70 6.25 -1.16 -2.35
C VAL A 70 7.67 -1.71 -2.49
N GLU A 71 8.49 -1.66 -1.43
CA GLU A 71 9.83 -2.26 -1.44
C GLU A 71 9.79 -3.79 -1.63
N ASN A 72 8.69 -4.43 -1.24
CA ASN A 72 8.49 -5.88 -1.29
C ASN A 72 7.48 -6.32 -2.36
N THR A 73 6.96 -5.40 -3.18
CA THR A 73 6.05 -5.70 -4.30
C THR A 73 6.72 -5.46 -5.64
N LYS A 74 6.16 -6.03 -6.71
CA LYS A 74 6.70 -5.92 -8.07
C LYS A 74 6.16 -4.72 -8.84
N ASP A 75 4.92 -4.31 -8.55
CA ASP A 75 4.24 -3.22 -9.24
C ASP A 75 3.75 -2.15 -8.29
N SER A 76 4.33 -0.95 -8.43
CA SER A 76 4.00 0.23 -7.64
C SER A 76 2.56 0.68 -7.80
N LYS A 77 2.02 0.57 -9.01
CA LYS A 77 0.65 1.01 -9.31
C LYS A 77 -0.39 0.07 -8.70
N SER A 78 -0.15 -1.22 -8.80
CA SER A 78 -0.98 -2.26 -8.19
C SER A 78 -1.00 -2.10 -6.66
N THR A 79 0.18 -1.91 -6.06
CA THR A 79 0.33 -1.63 -4.63
C THR A 79 -0.47 -0.40 -4.22
N PHE A 80 -0.33 0.71 -4.95
CA PHE A 80 -1.09 1.93 -4.69
C PHE A 80 -2.60 1.69 -4.76
N ASN A 81 -3.09 1.06 -5.83
CA ASN A 81 -4.51 0.79 -6.02
C ASN A 81 -5.07 -0.12 -4.91
N PHE A 82 -4.30 -1.14 -4.50
CA PHE A 82 -4.72 -2.05 -3.45
C PHE A 82 -4.82 -1.34 -2.10
N LEU A 83 -3.83 -0.54 -1.72
CA LEU A 83 -3.84 0.18 -0.45
C LEU A 83 -4.88 1.29 -0.39
N THR A 84 -5.04 2.07 -1.46
CA THR A 84 -5.98 3.20 -1.48
C THR A 84 -7.42 2.80 -1.78
N GLY A 85 -7.61 1.74 -2.56
CA GLY A 85 -8.93 1.21 -2.93
C GLY A 85 -9.42 0.15 -1.94
N GLU A 86 -8.75 -1.01 -1.95
CA GLU A 86 -9.25 -2.18 -1.23
C GLU A 86 -9.03 -2.10 0.28
N LEU A 87 -7.81 -1.79 0.73
CA LEU A 87 -7.51 -1.70 2.16
C LEU A 87 -8.38 -0.63 2.83
N GLN A 88 -8.37 0.61 2.32
CA GLN A 88 -9.21 1.67 2.87
C GLN A 88 -10.71 1.36 2.74
N GLY A 89 -11.12 0.67 1.67
CA GLY A 89 -12.49 0.23 1.46
C GLY A 89 -12.93 -0.79 2.51
N GLN A 90 -12.10 -1.78 2.81
CA GLN A 90 -12.38 -2.80 3.83
C GLN A 90 -12.33 -2.21 5.25
N MET A 91 -11.36 -1.35 5.54
CA MET A 91 -11.30 -0.64 6.83
C MET A 91 -12.59 0.15 7.10
N ARG A 92 -13.09 0.91 6.10
CA ARG A 92 -14.36 1.64 6.22
C ARG A 92 -15.57 0.74 6.43
N LYS A 93 -15.63 -0.41 5.74
CA LYS A 93 -16.72 -1.38 5.92
C LYS A 93 -16.71 -2.04 7.30
N ALA A 94 -15.52 -2.26 7.84
CA ALA A 94 -15.32 -2.85 9.16
C ALA A 94 -15.33 -1.81 10.29
N GLU A 95 -15.55 -0.52 9.98
CA GLU A 95 -15.51 0.61 10.94
C GLU A 95 -14.18 0.70 11.70
N ILE A 96 -13.08 0.37 11.01
CA ILE A 96 -11.72 0.39 11.56
C ILE A 96 -11.07 1.73 11.23
N ASP A 97 -10.81 2.57 12.24
CA ASP A 97 -10.16 3.87 12.07
C ASP A 97 -8.63 3.78 12.01
N LYS A 98 -8.05 2.76 12.61
CA LYS A 98 -6.61 2.54 12.64
C LYS A 98 -6.27 1.13 12.22
N LEU A 99 -5.23 1.00 11.39
CA LEU A 99 -4.72 -0.30 10.97
C LEU A 99 -4.34 -1.12 12.22
N PRO A 100 -4.81 -2.38 12.35
CA PRO A 100 -4.42 -3.27 13.44
C PRO A 100 -2.90 -3.47 13.50
N GLU A 101 -2.34 -3.62 14.71
CA GLU A 101 -0.88 -3.72 14.91
C GLU A 101 -0.25 -4.95 14.23
N TRP A 102 -1.02 -6.00 14.02
CA TRP A 102 -0.57 -7.22 13.34
C TRP A 102 -0.59 -7.13 11.81
N VAL A 103 -1.18 -6.06 11.25
CA VAL A 103 -1.19 -5.81 9.80
C VAL A 103 0.02 -4.95 9.45
N ASP A 104 1.07 -5.59 8.98
CA ASP A 104 2.30 -4.95 8.57
C ASP A 104 2.45 -4.89 7.04
N SER A 105 3.48 -4.19 6.59
CA SER A 105 3.79 -4.02 5.17
C SER A 105 4.20 -5.33 4.49
N GLU A 106 4.79 -6.28 5.22
CA GLU A 106 5.21 -7.56 4.68
C GLU A 106 4.01 -8.45 4.34
N LYS A 107 3.05 -8.57 5.26
CA LYS A 107 1.80 -9.31 5.02
C LYS A 107 1.00 -8.73 3.87
N LEU A 108 0.91 -7.39 3.80
CA LEU A 108 0.24 -6.71 2.69
C LEU A 108 0.97 -6.93 1.36
N ALA A 109 2.30 -6.86 1.35
CA ALA A 109 3.08 -7.15 0.16
C ALA A 109 2.92 -8.61 -0.30
N ASN A 110 2.92 -9.57 0.64
CA ASN A 110 2.68 -10.97 0.34
C ASN A 110 1.29 -11.17 -0.30
N LEU A 111 0.25 -10.54 0.24
CA LEU A 111 -1.10 -10.62 -0.32
C LEU A 111 -1.18 -10.00 -1.73
N ILE A 112 -0.57 -8.83 -1.92
CA ILE A 112 -0.51 -8.17 -3.23
C ILE A 112 0.23 -9.04 -4.25
N ASN A 113 1.37 -9.62 -3.87
CA ASN A 113 2.14 -10.49 -4.74
C ASN A 113 1.36 -11.76 -5.14
N LEU A 114 0.63 -12.38 -4.20
CA LEU A 114 -0.25 -13.54 -4.51
C LEU A 114 -1.31 -13.20 -5.56
N PHE A 115 -1.87 -12.01 -5.50
CA PHE A 115 -2.82 -11.52 -6.48
C PHE A 115 -2.15 -11.20 -7.82
N GLU A 116 -1.02 -10.51 -7.82
CA GLU A 116 -0.29 -10.13 -9.04
C GLU A 116 0.27 -11.34 -9.82
N THR A 117 0.66 -12.39 -9.10
CA THR A 117 1.10 -13.64 -9.71
C THR A 117 -0.06 -14.53 -10.17
N ASN A 118 -1.31 -14.10 -9.96
CA ASN A 118 -2.52 -14.89 -10.19
C ASN A 118 -2.57 -16.20 -9.38
N GLU A 119 -1.84 -16.27 -8.27
CA GLU A 119 -1.94 -17.39 -7.33
C GLU A 119 -3.27 -17.35 -6.57
N VAL A 120 -3.84 -16.17 -6.36
CA VAL A 120 -5.20 -15.99 -5.82
C VAL A 120 -6.02 -15.06 -6.72
N SER A 121 -7.33 -15.27 -6.77
CA SER A 121 -8.23 -14.36 -7.48
C SER A 121 -8.36 -13.03 -6.73
N PHE A 122 -8.75 -11.97 -7.44
CA PHE A 122 -8.99 -10.67 -6.81
C PHE A 122 -10.07 -10.73 -5.71
N THR A 123 -11.10 -11.55 -5.90
CA THR A 123 -12.15 -11.79 -4.89
C THR A 123 -11.55 -12.47 -3.67
N SER A 124 -10.77 -13.53 -3.86
CA SER A 124 -10.07 -14.23 -2.76
C SER A 124 -9.10 -13.30 -2.02
N ALA A 125 -8.39 -12.43 -2.74
CA ALA A 125 -7.50 -11.46 -2.11
C ALA A 125 -8.25 -10.47 -1.21
N LYS A 126 -9.46 -10.05 -1.60
CA LYS A 126 -10.34 -9.22 -0.76
C LYS A 126 -10.83 -9.94 0.49
N ASP A 127 -11.18 -11.22 0.36
CA ASP A 127 -11.63 -12.05 1.48
C ASP A 127 -10.49 -12.28 2.48
N ILE A 128 -9.28 -12.56 1.98
CA ILE A 128 -8.07 -12.68 2.80
C ILE A 128 -7.76 -11.35 3.51
N LEU A 129 -7.88 -10.21 2.81
CA LEU A 129 -7.67 -8.89 3.40
C LEU A 129 -8.69 -8.59 4.50
N ALA A 130 -9.97 -8.91 4.28
CA ALA A 130 -11.01 -8.73 5.29
C ALA A 130 -10.73 -9.58 6.54
N LYS A 131 -10.26 -10.81 6.34
CA LYS A 131 -9.87 -11.70 7.43
C LYS A 131 -8.63 -11.18 8.17
N LEU A 132 -7.61 -10.72 7.44
CA LEU A 132 -6.39 -10.13 8.00
C LEU A 132 -6.69 -8.89 8.86
N LEU A 133 -7.67 -8.08 8.49
CA LEU A 133 -8.09 -6.93 9.29
C LEU A 133 -8.75 -7.33 10.62
N GLY A 134 -9.41 -8.49 10.66
CA GLY A 134 -10.08 -8.99 11.86
C GLY A 134 -9.20 -9.86 12.76
N GLU A 135 -8.23 -10.56 12.19
CA GLU A 135 -7.42 -11.57 12.88
C GLU A 135 -5.98 -11.55 12.38
N ASP A 136 -5.05 -11.88 13.27
CA ASP A 136 -3.63 -12.02 12.91
C ASP A 136 -3.40 -13.32 12.14
N ILE A 137 -3.42 -13.24 10.81
CA ILE A 137 -3.16 -14.36 9.90
C ILE A 137 -1.97 -14.07 8.99
N ASP A 138 -1.34 -15.15 8.49
CA ASP A 138 -0.43 -15.04 7.35
C ASP A 138 -1.19 -15.27 6.05
N PRO A 139 -1.22 -14.29 5.11
CA PRO A 139 -2.00 -14.38 3.88
C PRO A 139 -1.72 -15.62 3.03
N LYS A 140 -0.46 -16.04 2.95
CA LYS A 140 -0.06 -17.19 2.14
C LYS A 140 -0.51 -18.52 2.74
N SER A 141 -0.31 -18.69 4.05
CA SER A 141 -0.76 -19.87 4.80
C SER A 141 -2.28 -19.98 4.74
N TYR A 142 -2.99 -18.87 4.98
CA TYR A 142 -4.44 -18.83 4.93
C TYR A 142 -4.98 -19.18 3.54
N ALA A 143 -4.36 -18.67 2.47
CA ALA A 143 -4.75 -19.00 1.09
C ALA A 143 -4.59 -20.51 0.80
N SER A 144 -3.50 -21.12 1.30
CA SER A 144 -3.24 -22.56 1.12
C SER A 144 -4.23 -23.42 1.89
N GLU A 145 -4.49 -23.11 3.15
CA GLU A 145 -5.38 -23.87 4.04
C GLU A 145 -6.85 -23.84 3.59
N ASN A 146 -7.26 -22.72 2.97
CA ASN A 146 -8.64 -22.54 2.49
C ASN A 146 -8.82 -22.86 1.00
N ASN A 147 -7.83 -23.48 0.34
CA ASN A 147 -7.87 -23.81 -1.09
C ASN A 147 -8.20 -22.60 -1.99
N LEU A 148 -7.71 -21.41 -1.63
CA LEU A 148 -7.90 -20.18 -2.41
C LEU A 148 -6.82 -20.00 -3.47
N ILE A 149 -5.76 -20.83 -3.42
CA ILE A 149 -4.70 -20.83 -4.44
C ILE A 149 -5.26 -21.42 -5.72
N GLN A 150 -5.16 -20.64 -6.80
CA GLN A 150 -5.56 -21.10 -8.13
C GLN A 150 -4.48 -22.04 -8.69
N SER A 151 -4.88 -23.26 -9.02
CA SER A 151 -4.02 -24.14 -9.81
C SER A 151 -4.00 -23.63 -11.25
N SER A 152 -2.89 -23.05 -11.68
CA SER A 152 -2.64 -22.67 -13.07
C SER A 152 -1.91 -23.80 -13.82
N ASP A 153 -2.08 -25.04 -13.38
CA ASP A 153 -1.49 -26.16 -14.10
C ASP A 153 -2.26 -26.41 -15.40
N ASP A 154 -1.66 -25.96 -16.50
CA ASP A 154 -2.17 -26.13 -17.88
C ASP A 154 -2.57 -27.58 -18.18
N LYS A 155 -1.92 -28.55 -17.52
CA LYS A 155 -2.23 -29.98 -17.65
C LYS A 155 -3.52 -30.37 -16.97
N GLU A 156 -3.79 -29.85 -15.76
CA GLU A 156 -5.04 -30.10 -15.05
C GLU A 156 -6.22 -29.45 -15.79
N ILE A 157 -6.05 -28.20 -16.24
CA ILE A 157 -7.07 -27.50 -17.03
C ILE A 157 -7.36 -28.24 -18.33
N ARG A 158 -6.33 -28.68 -19.06
CA ARG A 158 -6.49 -29.46 -20.29
C ARG A 158 -7.15 -30.82 -20.05
N ALA A 159 -6.80 -31.49 -18.95
CA ALA A 159 -7.44 -32.76 -18.58
C ALA A 159 -8.92 -32.57 -18.27
N LEU A 160 -9.26 -31.51 -17.54
CA LEU A 160 -10.62 -31.16 -17.16
C LEU A 160 -11.45 -30.74 -18.39
N VAL A 161 -10.91 -29.91 -19.28
CA VAL A 161 -11.53 -29.53 -20.55
C VAL A 161 -11.75 -30.78 -21.43
N THR A 162 -10.78 -31.67 -21.54
CA THR A 162 -10.90 -32.90 -22.32
C THR A 162 -11.96 -33.83 -21.76
N SER A 163 -12.11 -33.91 -20.43
CA SER A 163 -13.17 -34.68 -19.78
C SER A 163 -14.55 -34.08 -20.09
N VAL A 164 -14.72 -32.76 -19.91
CA VAL A 164 -15.99 -32.09 -20.17
C VAL A 164 -16.40 -32.19 -21.64
N VAL A 165 -15.47 -32.07 -22.58
CA VAL A 165 -15.73 -32.24 -24.02
C VAL A 165 -16.16 -33.67 -24.32
N LYS A 166 -15.52 -34.69 -23.73
CA LYS A 166 -15.91 -36.10 -23.90
C LYS A 166 -17.29 -36.40 -23.33
N ASP A 167 -17.62 -35.84 -22.17
CA ASP A 167 -18.92 -36.05 -21.49
C ASP A 167 -20.07 -35.33 -22.19
N ASN A 168 -19.78 -34.37 -23.09
CA ASN A 168 -20.79 -33.60 -23.83
C ASN A 168 -20.56 -33.67 -25.35
N GLN A 169 -20.19 -34.80 -25.85
CA GLN A 169 -19.84 -35.02 -27.27
C GLN A 169 -21.03 -34.75 -28.23
N ASP A 170 -22.24 -35.01 -27.78
CA ASP A 170 -23.50 -34.70 -28.45
C ASP A 170 -23.75 -33.17 -28.65
N ILE A 171 -23.23 -32.35 -27.76
CA ILE A 171 -23.31 -30.90 -27.89
C ILE A 171 -22.22 -30.39 -28.87
N VAL A 172 -21.05 -30.97 -28.82
CA VAL A 172 -19.94 -30.61 -29.70
C VAL A 172 -20.26 -30.91 -31.17
N GLU A 173 -20.89 -32.07 -31.45
CA GLU A 173 -21.32 -32.45 -32.78
C GLU A 173 -22.47 -31.59 -33.37
N ARG A 174 -23.16 -30.82 -32.54
CA ARG A 174 -24.19 -29.86 -32.97
C ARG A 174 -23.64 -28.49 -33.30
N LEU A 175 -22.39 -28.21 -32.92
CA LEU A 175 -21.72 -26.93 -33.11
C LEU A 175 -20.75 -26.93 -34.32
N GLU A 176 -20.44 -28.09 -34.90
CA GLU A 176 -19.78 -28.28 -36.20
C GLU A 176 -20.83 -28.35 -37.32
#